data_640e41a443d11697408324878a5caa4e
#
_entry.id   640e41a443d11697408324878a5caa4e
#
_cell.length_a   1.000
_cell.length_b   1.000
_cell.length_c   1.000
_cell.angle_alpha   90.00
_cell.angle_beta   90.00
_cell.angle_gamma   90.00
#
_symmetry.space_group_name_H-M   'P 1'
#
loop_
_entity.id
_entity.type
_entity.pdbx_description
1 polymer ?
#
loop_
_entity_poly.entity_id
_entity_poly.type
_entity_poly.pdbx_seq_one_letter_code
_entity_poly.pdbx_strand_id
1 'polypeptide(L)'
;MGVFLDMRTSMNSGTVGQPGLSLGPSPEAFGSIGLQTLGVPNPIITLNGTVGVTGEVGDTFVVELVRGSVYDPFYVIYRAEGTVGQNGGAEFHSFTAQDLSAPPALESVYTSFISGVSTSVRTGPEVFHGIAASN
;
A
#
# COMPACT_ATOMS: atom_id res chain seq x y z
N MET A 1 -9.50 24.45 -9.99
CA MET A 1 -9.81 23.23 -10.77
C MET A 1 -8.56 22.36 -10.84
N GLY A 2 -8.67 21.10 -10.49
CA GLY A 2 -7.57 20.17 -10.57
C GLY A 2 -7.28 19.71 -11.98
N VAL A 3 -6.03 19.45 -12.27
CA VAL A 3 -5.57 18.90 -13.55
C VAL A 3 -4.95 17.53 -13.30
N PHE A 4 -5.42 16.53 -14.02
CA PHE A 4 -4.86 15.18 -13.96
C PHE A 4 -3.42 15.20 -14.49
N LEU A 5 -2.50 14.56 -13.75
CA LEU A 5 -1.11 14.43 -14.15
C LEU A 5 -0.75 13.00 -14.54
N ASP A 6 -1.07 12.01 -13.72
CA ASP A 6 -0.68 10.63 -13.96
C ASP A 6 -1.50 9.66 -13.12
N MET A 7 -1.59 8.43 -13.59
CA MET A 7 -2.16 7.31 -12.84
C MET A 7 -1.31 6.07 -13.09
N ARG A 8 -0.95 5.37 -12.02
CA ARG A 8 -0.17 4.14 -12.09
C ARG A 8 -0.80 3.06 -11.24
N THR A 9 -0.62 1.83 -11.67
CA THR A 9 -1.13 0.64 -10.97
C THR A 9 -0.01 -0.35 -10.76
N SER A 10 -0.10 -1.08 -9.64
CA SER A 10 0.80 -2.18 -9.33
C SER A 10 -0.03 -3.31 -8.75
N MET A 11 -0.18 -4.39 -9.50
CA MET A 11 -0.95 -5.55 -9.06
C MET A 11 -0.01 -6.73 -8.89
N ASN A 12 0.30 -7.08 -7.64
CA ASN A 12 1.12 -8.24 -7.33
C ASN A 12 0.31 -9.54 -7.47
N SER A 13 -0.96 -9.49 -7.07
CA SER A 13 -1.88 -10.61 -7.23
C SER A 13 -3.31 -10.10 -7.42
N GLY A 14 -4.00 -10.65 -8.40
CA GLY A 14 -5.42 -10.34 -8.65
C GLY A 14 -6.37 -11.39 -8.11
N THR A 15 -5.87 -12.44 -7.46
CA THR A 15 -6.69 -13.56 -6.98
C THR A 15 -6.34 -13.96 -5.56
N VAL A 16 -7.29 -14.61 -4.89
CA VAL A 16 -7.03 -15.26 -3.61
C VAL A 16 -6.15 -16.49 -3.85
N GLY A 17 -5.21 -16.73 -2.95
CA GLY A 17 -4.26 -17.84 -3.01
C GLY A 17 -2.85 -17.43 -3.42
N GLN A 18 -2.66 -16.22 -3.84
CA GLN A 18 -1.36 -15.68 -4.24
C GLN A 18 -1.12 -14.32 -3.60
N PRO A 19 0.11 -14.02 -3.14
CA PRO A 19 1.36 -14.77 -3.33
C PRO A 19 1.53 -15.99 -2.43
N GLY A 20 0.74 -16.16 -1.36
CA GLY A 20 0.83 -17.33 -0.49
C GLY A 20 2.04 -17.31 0.44
N LEU A 21 2.55 -16.13 0.78
CA LEU A 21 3.72 -15.95 1.61
C LEU A 21 3.33 -15.63 3.06
N SER A 22 4.02 -16.24 4.02
CA SER A 22 3.84 -15.90 5.43
C SER A 22 4.27 -14.48 5.71
N LEU A 23 3.53 -13.81 6.61
CA LEU A 23 3.94 -12.50 7.11
C LEU A 23 5.14 -12.65 8.05
N GLY A 24 5.83 -11.55 8.26
CA GLY A 24 6.91 -11.43 9.22
C GLY A 24 6.88 -10.07 9.88
N PRO A 25 7.73 -9.86 10.91
CA PRO A 25 7.77 -8.59 11.63
C PRO A 25 8.38 -7.45 10.81
N SER A 26 9.15 -7.79 9.78
CA SER A 26 9.76 -6.79 8.90
C SER A 26 8.79 -6.45 7.76
N PRO A 27 8.58 -5.17 7.45
CA PRO A 27 7.72 -4.78 6.33
C PRO A 27 8.23 -5.34 5.00
N GLU A 28 7.31 -5.92 4.24
CA GLU A 28 7.57 -6.44 2.90
C GLU A 28 6.71 -5.71 1.88
N ALA A 29 7.31 -5.31 0.76
CA ALA A 29 6.60 -4.58 -0.28
C ALA A 29 5.63 -5.49 -1.03
N PHE A 30 4.43 -4.98 -1.30
CA PHE A 30 3.46 -5.65 -2.15
C PHE A 30 3.05 -4.82 -3.37
N GLY A 31 3.56 -3.62 -3.51
CA GLY A 31 3.34 -2.77 -4.68
C GLY A 31 4.22 -1.54 -4.66
N SER A 32 4.60 -1.07 -5.84
CA SER A 32 5.37 0.17 -5.98
C SER A 32 4.94 0.88 -7.26
N ILE A 33 4.75 2.19 -7.17
CA ILE A 33 4.37 3.03 -8.30
C ILE A 33 5.23 4.29 -8.33
N GLY A 34 5.50 4.78 -9.54
CA GLY A 34 6.13 6.08 -9.74
C GLY A 34 5.19 6.99 -10.50
N LEU A 35 4.64 8.00 -9.82
CA LEU A 35 3.73 8.96 -10.42
C LEU A 35 4.50 10.14 -10.99
N GLN A 36 4.22 10.46 -12.25
CA GLN A 36 4.81 11.62 -12.92
C GLN A 36 4.12 12.89 -12.44
N THR A 37 4.78 13.62 -11.57
CA THR A 37 4.26 14.84 -10.94
C THR A 37 4.75 16.11 -11.63
N LEU A 38 5.67 15.98 -12.60
CA LEU A 38 6.08 17.01 -13.54
C LEU A 38 6.61 18.30 -12.88
N GLY A 39 7.09 18.22 -11.65
CA GLY A 39 7.64 19.35 -10.94
C GLY A 39 6.61 20.36 -10.43
N VAL A 40 5.32 20.04 -10.47
CA VAL A 40 4.29 20.98 -9.98
C VAL A 40 4.45 21.19 -8.48
N PRO A 41 4.22 22.42 -7.97
CA PRO A 41 4.18 22.64 -6.53
C PRO A 41 2.93 22.05 -5.93
N ASN A 42 3.06 21.45 -4.74
CA ASN A 42 1.95 20.91 -3.97
C ASN A 42 1.06 19.93 -4.79
N PRO A 43 1.63 18.87 -5.37
CA PRO A 43 0.81 17.90 -6.09
C PRO A 43 -0.18 17.23 -5.14
N ILE A 44 -1.33 16.86 -5.67
CA ILE A 44 -2.35 16.11 -4.93
C ILE A 44 -2.19 14.65 -5.30
N ILE A 45 -1.85 13.82 -4.30
CA ILE A 45 -1.62 12.39 -4.50
C ILE A 45 -2.68 11.62 -3.73
N THR A 46 -3.38 10.73 -4.41
CA THR A 46 -4.33 9.80 -3.80
C THR A 46 -3.87 8.37 -4.10
N LEU A 47 -3.80 7.55 -3.06
CA LEU A 47 -3.32 6.17 -3.13
C LEU A 47 -4.40 5.23 -2.63
N ASN A 48 -4.59 4.13 -3.33
CA ASN A 48 -5.59 3.12 -2.99
C ASN A 48 -4.99 1.72 -3.15
N GLY A 49 -5.54 0.79 -2.40
CA GLY A 49 -5.14 -0.60 -2.55
C GLY A 49 -5.98 -1.54 -1.72
N THR A 50 -5.70 -2.83 -1.91
CA THR A 50 -6.34 -3.90 -1.16
C THR A 50 -5.34 -5.02 -0.94
N VAL A 51 -5.34 -5.58 0.27
CA VAL A 51 -4.58 -6.78 0.61
C VAL A 51 -5.53 -7.82 1.20
N GLY A 52 -5.23 -9.09 0.94
CA GLY A 52 -5.93 -10.20 1.56
C GLY A 52 -4.98 -11.00 2.46
N VAL A 53 -5.42 -11.29 3.67
CA VAL A 53 -4.63 -11.99 4.69
C VAL A 53 -5.50 -13.08 5.30
N THR A 54 -4.93 -14.27 5.50
CA THR A 54 -5.53 -15.33 6.32
C THR A 54 -4.62 -15.61 7.50
N GLY A 55 -5.17 -16.13 8.58
CA GLY A 55 -4.38 -16.46 9.75
C GLY A 55 -5.23 -17.02 10.86
N GLU A 56 -4.70 -17.02 12.07
CA GLU A 56 -5.40 -17.41 13.27
C GLU A 56 -6.15 -16.21 13.86
N VAL A 57 -7.27 -16.49 14.54
CA VAL A 57 -8.04 -15.45 15.22
C VAL A 57 -7.13 -14.65 16.17
N GLY A 58 -7.18 -13.33 16.05
CA GLY A 58 -6.36 -12.43 16.85
C GLY A 58 -5.03 -12.07 16.24
N ASP A 59 -4.62 -12.73 15.16
CA ASP A 59 -3.43 -12.32 14.42
C ASP A 59 -3.62 -10.89 13.92
N THR A 60 -2.59 -10.07 14.09
CA THR A 60 -2.60 -8.69 13.63
C THR A 60 -1.65 -8.52 12.44
N PHE A 61 -2.01 -7.61 11.57
CA PHE A 61 -1.14 -7.20 10.46
C PHE A 61 -1.18 -5.70 10.29
N VAL A 62 -0.14 -5.16 9.69
CA VAL A 62 0.04 -3.72 9.49
C VAL A 62 0.26 -3.46 8.02
N VAL A 63 -0.46 -2.47 7.49
CA VAL A 63 -0.23 -1.94 6.15
C VAL A 63 0.34 -0.55 6.29
N GLU A 64 1.44 -0.29 5.59
CA GLU A 64 2.10 1.01 5.60
C GLU A 64 2.39 1.47 4.19
N LEU A 65 2.16 2.75 3.91
CA LEU A 65 2.53 3.37 2.65
C LEU A 65 3.69 4.31 2.90
N VAL A 66 4.71 4.19 2.07
CA VAL A 66 5.95 4.94 2.21
C VAL A 66 6.15 5.79 0.96
N ARG A 67 6.53 7.05 1.16
CA ARG A 67 7.04 7.89 0.06
C ARG A 67 8.48 7.49 -0.19
N GLY A 68 8.71 6.80 -1.30
CA GLY A 68 10.00 6.24 -1.67
C GLY A 68 9.89 4.77 -2.07
N SER A 69 11.01 4.15 -2.42
CA SER A 69 11.07 2.76 -2.88
C SER A 69 11.54 1.78 -1.81
N VAL A 70 12.08 2.29 -0.71
CA VAL A 70 12.63 1.50 0.39
C VAL A 70 11.87 1.84 1.67
N TYR A 71 11.62 0.84 2.51
CA TYR A 71 10.97 1.08 3.79
C TYR A 71 11.83 1.99 4.67
N ASP A 72 11.23 3.09 5.11
CA ASP A 72 11.83 4.02 6.04
C ASP A 72 10.69 4.59 6.89
N PRO A 73 10.70 4.37 8.21
CA PRO A 73 9.63 4.85 9.09
C PRO A 73 9.48 6.38 9.06
N PHE A 74 10.54 7.11 8.71
CA PHE A 74 10.47 8.56 8.59
C PHE A 74 9.56 9.00 7.44
N TYR A 75 9.43 8.18 6.39
CA TYR A 75 8.65 8.49 5.20
C TYR A 75 7.31 7.77 5.13
N VAL A 76 6.87 7.14 6.20
CA VAL A 76 5.53 6.54 6.27
C VAL A 76 4.49 7.64 6.27
N ILE A 77 3.59 7.59 5.29
CA ILE A 77 2.51 8.56 5.14
C ILE A 77 1.15 8.00 5.54
N TYR A 78 1.05 6.69 5.69
CA TYR A 78 -0.19 6.01 6.08
C TYR A 78 0.15 4.70 6.79
N ARG A 79 -0.54 4.44 7.89
CA ARG A 79 -0.40 3.19 8.64
C ARG A 79 -1.76 2.75 9.15
N ALA A 80 -2.11 1.50 8.91
CA ALA A 80 -3.33 0.90 9.43
C ALA A 80 -3.06 -0.51 9.93
N GLU A 81 -3.79 -0.91 10.95
CA GLU A 81 -3.73 -2.27 11.50
C GLU A 81 -5.01 -3.01 11.22
N GLY A 82 -4.89 -4.28 10.93
CA GLY A 82 -6.01 -5.19 10.81
C GLY A 82 -5.84 -6.39 11.73
N THR A 83 -6.92 -7.09 11.98
CA THR A 83 -6.94 -8.27 12.84
C THR A 83 -7.73 -9.36 12.16
N VAL A 84 -7.19 -10.59 12.17
CA VAL A 84 -7.91 -11.75 11.66
C VAL A 84 -9.00 -12.11 12.64
N GLY A 85 -10.25 -12.08 12.19
CA GLY A 85 -11.42 -12.34 13.03
C GLY A 85 -11.92 -13.77 13.02
N GLN A 86 -11.38 -14.62 12.14
CA GLN A 86 -11.86 -15.99 11.97
C GLN A 86 -10.71 -16.90 11.49
N ASN A 87 -10.51 -18.03 12.16
CA ASN A 87 -9.46 -18.99 11.79
C ASN A 87 -9.63 -19.45 10.35
N GLY A 88 -8.55 -19.31 9.55
CA GLY A 88 -8.54 -19.70 8.14
C GLY A 88 -9.41 -18.83 7.26
N GLY A 89 -10.06 -17.82 7.81
CA GLY A 89 -10.86 -16.88 7.05
C GLY A 89 -9.98 -15.80 6.42
N ALA A 90 -10.40 -15.30 5.25
CA ALA A 90 -9.71 -14.21 4.59
C ALA A 90 -10.21 -12.87 5.12
N GLU A 91 -9.27 -12.02 5.52
CA GLU A 91 -9.53 -10.62 5.82
C GLU A 91 -9.05 -9.78 4.66
N PHE A 92 -9.95 -8.97 4.10
CA PHE A 92 -9.60 -8.06 3.02
C PHE A 92 -9.51 -6.66 3.59
N HIS A 93 -8.35 -6.05 3.49
CA HIS A 93 -8.13 -4.69 3.94
C HIS A 93 -7.96 -3.78 2.74
N SER A 94 -8.96 -2.91 2.53
CA SER A 94 -8.89 -1.86 1.51
C SER A 94 -8.51 -0.55 2.17
N PHE A 95 -7.68 0.22 1.52
CA PHE A 95 -7.22 1.49 2.07
C PHE A 95 -7.24 2.58 1.01
N THR A 96 -7.44 3.80 1.50
CA THR A 96 -7.31 5.04 0.73
C THR A 96 -6.46 6.00 1.55
N ALA A 97 -5.43 6.53 0.95
CA ALA A 97 -4.55 7.48 1.60
C ALA A 97 -4.27 8.66 0.67
N GLN A 98 -3.89 9.78 1.26
CA GLN A 98 -3.52 10.98 0.52
C GLN A 98 -2.18 11.49 1.01
N ASP A 99 -1.33 11.89 0.08
CA ASP A 99 -0.11 12.61 0.40
C ASP A 99 -0.24 14.04 -0.10
N LEU A 100 -0.58 14.94 0.81
CA LEU A 100 -0.78 16.36 0.51
C LEU A 100 0.45 17.20 0.83
N SER A 101 1.54 16.56 1.24
CA SER A 101 2.81 17.22 1.56
C SER A 101 3.98 16.72 0.73
N ALA A 102 3.69 16.07 -0.39
CA ALA A 102 4.74 15.62 -1.30
C ALA A 102 5.52 16.82 -1.84
N PRO A 103 6.86 16.77 -1.80
CA PRO A 103 7.66 17.85 -2.34
C PRO A 103 7.54 17.91 -3.88
N PRO A 104 7.77 19.07 -4.49
CA PRO A 104 7.84 19.17 -5.94
C PRO A 104 8.93 18.24 -6.48
N ALA A 105 8.60 17.44 -7.48
CA ALA A 105 9.52 16.52 -8.13
C ALA A 105 8.99 16.17 -9.51
N LEU A 106 9.85 15.68 -10.39
CA LEU A 106 9.39 15.16 -11.69
C LEU A 106 8.59 13.87 -11.50
N GLU A 107 9.01 13.03 -10.56
CA GLU A 107 8.36 11.79 -10.21
C GLU A 107 8.27 11.65 -8.69
N SER A 108 7.15 11.17 -8.19
CA SER A 108 6.98 10.81 -6.79
C SER A 108 6.71 9.31 -6.71
N VAL A 109 7.59 8.60 -5.99
CA VAL A 109 7.51 7.13 -5.84
C VAL A 109 6.82 6.79 -4.54
N TYR A 110 5.94 5.81 -4.58
CA TYR A 110 5.26 5.28 -3.39
C TYR A 110 5.33 3.76 -3.40
N THR A 111 5.52 3.19 -2.23
CA THR A 111 5.58 1.74 -2.05
C THR A 111 4.68 1.34 -0.89
N SER A 112 3.91 0.28 -1.09
CA SER A 112 3.05 -0.29 -0.08
C SER A 112 3.72 -1.49 0.56
N PHE A 113 3.66 -1.57 1.89
CA PHE A 113 4.28 -2.62 2.69
C PHE A 113 3.28 -3.28 3.60
N ILE A 114 3.51 -4.55 3.89
CA ILE A 114 2.73 -5.32 4.85
C ILE A 114 3.67 -6.05 5.81
N SER A 115 3.29 -6.10 7.07
CA SER A 115 4.01 -6.84 8.12
C SER A 115 3.01 -7.47 9.07
N GLY A 116 3.43 -8.44 9.84
CA GLY A 116 2.58 -9.11 10.81
C GLY A 116 3.24 -10.31 11.45
N VAL A 117 2.43 -11.26 11.91
CA VAL A 117 2.91 -12.46 12.58
C VAL A 117 3.00 -13.64 11.61
N SER A 118 3.91 -14.57 11.89
CA SER A 118 4.24 -15.67 10.96
C SER A 118 3.12 -16.71 10.78
N THR A 119 2.13 -16.71 11.66
CA THR A 119 0.94 -17.56 11.50
C THR A 119 -0.06 -17.02 10.48
N SER A 120 0.15 -15.79 10.03
CA SER A 120 -0.66 -15.17 8.98
C SER A 120 0.02 -15.31 7.62
N VAL A 121 -0.81 -15.41 6.59
CA VAL A 121 -0.37 -15.61 5.21
C VAL A 121 -0.97 -14.54 4.31
N ARG A 122 -0.15 -14.00 3.44
CA ARG A 122 -0.59 -13.10 2.37
C ARG A 122 -1.29 -13.93 1.31
N THR A 123 -2.59 -14.03 1.41
CA THR A 123 -3.39 -14.83 0.49
C THR A 123 -3.89 -14.08 -0.72
N GLY A 124 -3.70 -12.76 -0.73
CA GLY A 124 -4.15 -11.91 -1.82
C GLY A 124 -5.68 -11.74 -1.86
N PRO A 125 -6.15 -10.91 -2.77
CA PRO A 125 -5.35 -10.18 -3.75
C PRO A 125 -4.46 -9.11 -3.12
N GLU A 126 -3.48 -8.63 -3.90
CA GLU A 126 -2.60 -7.53 -3.49
C GLU A 126 -2.52 -6.52 -4.64
N VAL A 127 -3.23 -5.42 -4.50
CA VAL A 127 -3.28 -4.36 -5.50
C VAL A 127 -2.95 -3.02 -4.87
N PHE A 128 -2.30 -2.16 -5.65
CA PHE A 128 -1.93 -0.83 -5.24
C PHE A 128 -1.96 0.09 -6.45
N HIS A 129 -2.53 1.28 -6.30
CA HIS A 129 -2.56 2.25 -7.38
C HIS A 129 -2.62 3.67 -6.81
N GLY A 130 -2.31 4.63 -7.66
CA GLY A 130 -2.36 6.02 -7.29
C GLY A 130 -2.64 6.94 -8.45
N ILE A 131 -3.10 8.13 -8.10
CA ILE A 131 -3.40 9.22 -9.02
C ILE A 131 -2.70 10.46 -8.52
N ALA A 132 -2.07 11.20 -9.44
CA ALA A 132 -1.51 12.51 -9.17
C ALA A 132 -2.27 13.57 -9.97
N ALA A 133 -2.52 14.69 -9.32
CA ALA A 133 -3.17 15.85 -9.92
C ALA A 133 -2.48 17.13 -9.45
N SER A 134 -2.64 18.19 -10.21
CA SER A 134 -2.30 19.54 -9.77
C SER A 134 -3.56 20.30 -9.39
N ASN A 135 -3.40 21.25 -8.50
CA ASN A 135 -4.52 22.08 -8.08
C ASN A 135 -4.68 23.29 -9.01
#